data_d87632ec9651f6cecb05d43303458709
#
_entry.id   d87632ec9651f6cecb05d43303458709
#
_cell.length_a   1.000
_cell.length_b   1.000
_cell.length_c   1.000
_cell.angle_alpha   90.00
_cell.angle_beta   90.00
_cell.angle_gamma   90.00
#
_symmetry.space_group_name_H-M   'P 1'
#
loop_
_entity.id
_entity.type
_entity.pdbx_description
1 polymer ?
#
loop_
_entity_poly.entity_id
_entity_poly.type
_entity_poly.pdbx_seq_one_letter_code
_entity_poly.pdbx_strand_id
1 'polypeptide(L)'
;MKSTRKSAGKMTKVVFRRYPDGQVIALFPDIPWSGRRGEITSYMHLGQHGAADYHHVLATARLATEDEYGDLLFELQSIGYDDLHVVQRARPKFINT
;
A
#
# COMPACT_ATOMS: atom_id res chain seq x y z
N MET A 1 -19.35 -9.31 -18.60
CA MET A 1 -18.79 -9.10 -18.24
C MET A 1 -18.41 -8.64 -18.11
N LYS A 2 -18.44 -8.43 -17.82
CA LYS A 2 -17.90 -8.04 -17.42
C LYS A 2 -17.42 -7.63 -16.82
N SER A 3 -17.50 -7.67 -16.41
CA SER A 3 -16.81 -7.35 -15.66
C SER A 3 -16.10 -7.11 -15.59
N THR A 4 -16.10 -7.28 -15.51
CA THR A 4 -15.11 -7.06 -15.27
C THR A 4 -14.58 -6.47 -15.52
N ARG A 5 -14.77 -6.15 -15.43
CA ARG A 5 -14.00 -5.49 -15.55
C ARG A 5 -13.56 -4.78 -15.11
N LYS A 6 -14.10 -4.83 -14.82
CA LYS A 6 -13.65 -4.04 -14.18
C LYS A 6 -12.47 -3.80 -13.82
N SER A 7 -12.41 -3.76 -13.48
CA SER A 7 -11.09 -3.79 -13.06
C SER A 7 -10.24 -4.58 -13.91
N ALA A 8 -10.70 -5.08 -14.90
CA ALA A 8 -9.90 -5.92 -15.73
C ALA A 8 -8.62 -5.20 -16.04
N GLY A 9 -7.51 -5.86 -15.84
CA GLY A 9 -6.22 -5.31 -16.13
C GLY A 9 -5.75 -4.26 -15.14
N LYS A 10 -6.59 -3.86 -14.24
CA LYS A 10 -6.17 -2.93 -13.22
C LYS A 10 -5.58 -3.69 -12.06
N MET A 11 -4.42 -3.27 -11.62
CA MET A 11 -3.80 -3.84 -10.45
C MET A 11 -3.54 -2.74 -9.46
N THR A 12 -3.80 -3.03 -8.20
CA THR A 12 -3.55 -2.07 -7.14
C THR A 12 -2.12 -2.28 -6.66
N LYS A 13 -1.28 -1.28 -6.87
CA LYS A 13 0.10 -1.36 -6.42
C LYS A 13 0.16 -1.23 -4.93
N VAL A 14 1.00 -2.05 -4.30
CA VAL A 14 1.23 -1.96 -2.88
C VAL A 14 2.72 -2.07 -2.60
N VAL A 15 3.21 -1.21 -1.72
CA VAL A 15 4.60 -1.23 -1.26
C VAL A 15 4.56 -1.56 0.22
N PHE A 16 5.35 -2.56 0.63
CA PHE A 16 5.42 -2.93 2.05
C PHE A 16 6.73 -2.44 2.64
N ARG A 17 6.65 -1.70 3.74
CA ARG A 17 7.82 -1.20 4.44
C ARG A 17 7.75 -1.66 5.88
N ARG A 18 8.92 -1.78 6.51
CA ARG A 18 9.02 -2.23 7.89
C ARG A 18 9.72 -1.17 8.72
N TYR A 19 9.08 -0.75 9.80
CA TYR A 19 9.66 0.21 10.73
C TYR A 19 10.68 -0.47 11.63
N PRO A 20 11.57 0.32 12.26
CA PRO A 20 12.57 -0.27 13.16
C PRO A 20 11.97 -1.08 14.30
N ASP A 21 10.73 -0.79 14.71
CA ASP A 21 10.10 -1.54 15.80
C ASP A 21 9.47 -2.85 15.31
N GLY A 22 9.59 -3.16 14.04
CA GLY A 22 9.08 -4.40 13.47
C GLY A 22 7.72 -4.33 12.84
N GLN A 23 7.02 -3.22 12.96
CA GLN A 23 5.71 -3.09 12.34
C GLN A 23 5.84 -2.94 10.83
N VAL A 24 4.90 -3.55 10.11
CA VAL A 24 4.88 -3.49 8.66
C VAL A 24 3.68 -2.66 8.24
N ILE A 25 3.90 -1.77 7.27
CA ILE A 25 2.86 -0.92 6.72
C ILE A 25 2.73 -1.18 5.23
N ALA A 26 1.50 -1.27 4.75
CA ALA A 26 1.19 -1.36 3.33
C ALA A 26 0.87 0.04 2.82
N LEU A 27 1.51 0.42 1.73
CA LEU A 27 1.34 1.73 1.13
C LEU A 27 0.72 1.57 -0.25
N PHE A 28 -0.32 2.32 -0.53
CA PHE A 28 -1.03 2.28 -1.81
C PHE A 28 -0.74 3.58 -2.56
N PRO A 29 0.35 3.63 -3.33
CA PRO A 29 0.81 4.90 -3.90
C PRO A 29 -0.15 5.53 -4.90
N ASP A 30 -1.06 4.75 -5.46
CA ASP A 30 -2.00 5.30 -6.43
C ASP A 30 -3.35 5.65 -5.81
N ILE A 31 -3.50 5.50 -4.50
CA ILE A 31 -4.76 5.79 -3.82
C ILE A 31 -4.53 6.96 -2.86
N PRO A 32 -5.06 8.15 -3.20
CA PRO A 32 -4.84 9.31 -2.32
C PRO A 32 -5.66 9.19 -1.04
N TRP A 33 -5.22 9.89 -0.02
CA TRP A 33 -5.93 9.99 1.25
C TRP A 33 -6.42 11.42 1.41
N SER A 34 -7.72 11.60 1.52
CA SER A 34 -8.40 12.87 1.78
C SER A 34 -7.91 14.05 0.92
N GLY A 35 -7.36 13.78 -0.23
CA GLY A 35 -6.98 14.81 -1.17
C GLY A 35 -5.79 15.66 -0.77
N ARG A 36 -5.11 15.34 0.32
CA ARG A 36 -3.95 16.10 0.75
C ARG A 36 -2.74 15.69 -0.04
N ARG A 37 -1.99 16.69 -0.46
CA ARG A 37 -0.77 16.42 -1.21
C ARG A 37 0.22 15.68 -0.35
N GLY A 38 0.82 14.65 -0.90
CA GLY A 38 1.83 13.87 -0.20
C GLY A 38 1.28 12.74 0.63
N GLU A 39 -0.03 12.68 0.80
CA GLU A 39 -0.63 11.62 1.61
C GLU A 39 -1.32 10.60 0.73
N ILE A 40 -1.04 9.34 1.00
CA ILE A 40 -1.66 8.22 0.31
C ILE A 40 -2.32 7.31 1.34
N THR A 41 -3.15 6.41 0.83
CA THR A 41 -3.77 5.41 1.69
C THR A 41 -2.74 4.40 2.16
N SER A 42 -2.85 4.00 3.41
CA SER A 42 -2.02 2.96 3.99
C SER A 42 -2.87 2.00 4.79
N TYR A 43 -2.29 0.87 5.13
CA TYR A 43 -2.98 -0.11 5.96
C TYR A 43 -1.99 -0.78 6.88
N MET A 44 -2.37 -0.92 8.14
CA MET A 44 -1.58 -1.66 9.10
C MET A 44 -2.44 -2.75 9.71
N HIS A 45 -1.78 -3.71 10.33
CA HIS A 45 -2.43 -4.88 10.90
C HIS A 45 -3.63 -4.51 11.76
N LEU A 46 -4.67 -5.35 11.70
CA LEU A 46 -5.92 -5.22 12.45
C LEU A 46 -6.78 -4.04 12.01
N GLY A 47 -6.88 -3.88 10.69
CA GLY A 47 -7.93 -3.04 10.13
C GLY A 47 -7.66 -1.55 10.15
N GLN A 48 -6.42 -1.17 10.25
CA GLN A 48 -6.08 0.25 10.37
C GLN A 48 -5.72 0.85 9.02
N HIS A 49 -6.72 1.36 8.31
CA HIS A 49 -6.47 2.22 7.17
C HIS A 49 -6.15 3.62 7.69
N GLY A 50 -5.29 4.33 6.99
CA GLY A 50 -4.96 5.67 7.40
C GLY A 50 -4.19 6.42 6.34
N ALA A 51 -3.89 7.67 6.64
CA ALA A 51 -3.07 8.50 5.80
C ALA A 51 -1.60 8.20 6.04
N ALA A 52 -0.79 8.28 4.99
CA ALA A 52 0.65 8.14 5.13
C ALA A 52 1.34 9.12 4.20
N ASP A 53 2.37 9.77 4.73
CA ASP A 53 3.27 10.56 3.91
C ASP A 53 4.25 9.59 3.28
N TYR A 54 4.10 9.34 2.00
CA TYR A 54 4.85 8.30 1.31
C TYR A 54 6.36 8.50 1.46
N HIS A 55 6.82 9.71 1.20
CA HIS A 55 8.26 9.97 1.25
C HIS A 55 8.82 9.84 2.65
N HIS A 56 8.03 10.22 3.65
CA HIS A 56 8.46 10.09 5.04
C HIS A 56 8.59 8.62 5.43
N VAL A 57 7.64 7.79 5.01
CA VAL A 57 7.72 6.35 5.31
C VAL A 57 8.95 5.74 4.65
N LEU A 58 9.23 6.11 3.40
CA LEU A 58 10.42 5.58 2.72
C LEU A 58 11.69 5.98 3.45
N ALA A 59 11.69 7.15 4.08
CA ALA A 59 12.87 7.63 4.79
C ALA A 59 13.05 6.98 6.16
N THR A 60 11.96 6.50 6.77
CA THR A 60 12.00 6.01 8.15
C THR A 60 11.80 4.51 8.27
N ALA A 61 11.39 3.84 7.20
CA ALA A 61 11.13 2.41 7.20
C ALA A 61 11.83 1.78 6.01
N ARG A 62 12.35 0.58 6.20
CA ARG A 62 13.01 -0.11 5.10
C ARG A 62 12.03 -0.98 4.33
N LEU A 63 12.44 -1.45 3.18
CA LEU A 63 11.62 -2.37 2.40
C LEU A 63 11.41 -3.65 3.20
N ALA A 64 10.17 -4.10 3.31
CA ALA A 64 9.85 -5.34 4.01
C ALA A 64 10.14 -6.53 3.11
N THR A 65 10.67 -7.59 3.68
CA THR A 65 10.86 -8.83 2.95
C THR A 65 9.56 -9.59 2.85
N GLU A 66 9.54 -10.58 1.97
CA GLU A 66 8.32 -11.38 1.78
C GLU A 66 7.90 -12.07 3.07
N ASP A 67 8.86 -12.58 3.85
CA ASP A 67 8.54 -13.17 5.13
C ASP A 67 7.91 -12.17 6.08
N GLU A 68 8.37 -10.93 6.01
CA GLU A 68 7.88 -9.89 6.93
C GLU A 68 6.48 -9.41 6.57
N TYR A 69 6.17 -9.30 5.27
CA TYR A 69 4.88 -8.74 4.91
C TYR A 69 3.82 -9.80 4.58
N GLY A 70 4.19 -11.09 4.59
CA GLY A 70 3.28 -12.14 4.14
C GLY A 70 1.95 -12.15 4.90
N ASP A 71 1.99 -12.01 6.22
CA ASP A 71 0.76 -12.01 7.00
C ASP A 71 -0.11 -10.81 6.68
N LEU A 72 0.50 -9.65 6.48
CA LEU A 72 -0.25 -8.44 6.15
C LEU A 72 -0.86 -8.56 4.75
N LEU A 73 -0.13 -9.12 3.81
CA LEU A 73 -0.65 -9.36 2.49
C LEU A 73 -1.86 -10.30 2.54
N PHE A 74 -1.76 -11.36 3.32
CA PHE A 74 -2.87 -12.29 3.47
C PHE A 74 -4.09 -11.58 4.08
N GLU A 75 -3.85 -10.75 5.08
CA GLU A 75 -4.93 -9.99 5.72
C GLU A 75 -5.61 -9.07 4.71
N LEU A 76 -4.84 -8.37 3.89
CA LEU A 76 -5.41 -7.50 2.86
C LEU A 76 -6.26 -8.28 1.87
N GLN A 77 -5.77 -9.43 1.44
CA GLN A 77 -6.53 -10.28 0.53
C GLN A 77 -7.82 -10.76 1.19
N SER A 78 -7.78 -11.02 2.48
CA SER A 78 -8.95 -11.49 3.21
C SER A 78 -10.04 -10.44 3.32
N ILE A 79 -9.68 -9.16 3.33
CA ILE A 79 -10.67 -8.10 3.44
C ILE A 79 -11.10 -7.57 2.08
N GLY A 80 -10.64 -8.17 0.99
CA GLY A 80 -11.18 -7.86 -0.32
C GLY A 80 -10.21 -7.37 -1.36
N TYR A 81 -8.96 -7.16 -1.01
CA TYR A 81 -7.96 -6.76 -2.01
C TYR A 81 -7.51 -7.98 -2.78
N ASP A 82 -8.08 -8.18 -3.94
CA ASP A 82 -7.78 -9.38 -4.73
C ASP A 82 -6.94 -9.09 -5.97
N ASP A 83 -6.52 -7.84 -6.15
CA ASP A 83 -5.76 -7.45 -7.33
C ASP A 83 -4.43 -6.80 -6.96
N LEU A 84 -3.87 -7.15 -5.82
CA LEU A 84 -2.66 -6.50 -5.34
C LEU A 84 -1.45 -6.90 -6.15
N HIS A 85 -0.64 -5.91 -6.47
CA HIS A 85 0.61 -6.08 -7.16
C HIS A 85 1.72 -5.50 -6.29
N VAL A 86 2.54 -6.36 -5.71
CA VAL A 86 3.57 -5.93 -4.78
C VAL A 86 4.74 -5.35 -5.57
N VAL A 87 5.10 -4.11 -5.27
CA VAL A 87 6.24 -3.46 -5.90
C VAL A 87 7.16 -2.95 -4.82
N GLN A 88 8.43 -2.77 -5.17
CA GLN A 88 9.41 -2.31 -4.20
C GLN A 88 9.39 -0.81 -4.04
N ARG A 89 8.99 -0.09 -5.08
CA ARG A 89 8.84 1.35 -5.03
C ARG A 89 7.90 1.77 -6.15
N ALA A 90 7.32 2.92 -5.95
CA ALA A 90 6.46 3.51 -6.96
C ALA A 90 6.48 5.01 -6.77
N ARG A 91 6.18 5.75 -7.83
CA ARG A 91 6.01 7.19 -7.74
C ARG A 91 4.52 7.45 -7.57
N PRO A 92 4.10 7.96 -6.42
CA PRO A 92 2.68 8.25 -6.22
C PRO A 92 2.22 9.33 -7.18
N LYS A 93 1.07 9.10 -7.79
CA LYS A 93 0.56 10.02 -8.80
C LYS A 93 0.12 11.35 -8.24
N PHE A 94 -0.18 11.37 -6.96
CA PHE A 94 -0.81 12.53 -6.33
C PHE A 94 0.15 13.40 -5.55
N ILE A 95 1.42 13.04 -5.53
CA ILE A 95 2.41 13.74 -4.74
C ILE A 95 3.29 14.60 -5.59
N ASN A 96 3.52 14.18 -6.77
CA ASN A 96 4.50 14.77 -7.64
C ASN A 96 3.89 15.88 -8.47
N THR A 97 3.95 17.06 -7.98
CA THR A 97 3.43 18.20 -8.72
C THR A 97 4.33 19.38 -8.59
#